data_a85a8b67b6982ca866e3cfd7147c307b
#
_entry.id   a85a8b67b6982ca866e3cfd7147c307b
#
_cell.length_a   1.000
_cell.length_b   1.000
_cell.length_c   1.000
_cell.angle_alpha   90.00
_cell.angle_beta   90.00
_cell.angle_gamma   90.00
#
_symmetry.space_group_name_H-M   'P 1'
#
loop_
_entity.id
_entity.type
_entity.pdbx_description
1 polymer ?
#
loop_
_entity_poly.entity_id
_entity_poly.type
_entity_poly.pdbx_seq_one_letter_code
_entity_poly.pdbx_strand_id
1 'polypeptide(L)'
;MIQHKSILITILSLAVIRGQDDSTRAVEWGYLDSLAGVYYYDDIPFTGPVVKQLDIGLMAGEFKDGIKHGLWQTLNQIGDPIMIGHFDNGKKHGDFEQWYDDGASRHRELIATFDQDKYVGKYREWYENGKRSIWGFYIDGKEQGRYIEWYENGKKALKAKFINGEPDGWYREWHPNGKRALKIKYKDGYENGPWIQWYSNGRREMKMNYVNGVPRGRARFWFPDGSLRGEGIVRNEVPGGGWILMDAEGNKKVYK
;
A
#
# COMPACT_ATOMS: atom_id res chain seq x y z
N MET A 1 -7.32 23.38 8.86
CA MET A 1 -7.52 22.70 10.16
C MET A 1 -8.78 23.13 10.92
N ILE A 2 -9.59 24.06 10.45
CA ILE A 2 -10.78 24.61 11.16
C ILE A 2 -12.10 24.13 10.58
N GLN A 3 -12.14 23.65 9.34
CA GLN A 3 -13.41 23.24 8.69
C GLN A 3 -13.93 21.85 9.12
N HIS A 4 -13.07 20.93 9.59
CA HIS A 4 -13.52 19.57 9.96
C HIS A 4 -14.29 19.52 11.29
N LYS A 5 -14.02 20.42 12.24
CA LYS A 5 -14.76 20.46 13.51
C LYS A 5 -16.22 20.92 13.35
N SER A 6 -16.51 21.77 12.38
CA SER A 6 -17.88 22.30 12.16
C SER A 6 -18.82 21.25 11.55
N ILE A 7 -18.31 20.33 10.73
CA ILE A 7 -19.10 19.23 10.14
C ILE A 7 -19.41 18.17 11.19
N LEU A 8 -18.48 17.90 12.11
CA LEU A 8 -18.65 16.97 13.22
C LEU A 8 -19.79 17.39 14.15
N ILE A 9 -19.92 18.69 14.45
CA ILE A 9 -20.96 19.23 15.33
C ILE A 9 -22.33 19.12 14.67
N THR A 10 -22.42 19.24 13.35
CA THR A 10 -23.71 19.17 12.62
C THR A 10 -24.28 17.73 12.59
N ILE A 11 -23.42 16.71 12.52
CA ILE A 11 -23.89 15.30 12.55
C ILE A 11 -24.19 14.84 13.98
N LEU A 12 -23.42 15.27 14.99
CA LEU A 12 -23.66 14.93 16.39
C LEU A 12 -24.87 15.68 17.01
N SER A 13 -25.27 16.84 16.47
CA SER A 13 -26.50 17.53 16.89
C SER A 13 -27.78 16.91 16.31
N LEU A 14 -27.66 15.99 15.35
CA LEU A 14 -28.73 15.15 14.84
C LEU A 14 -28.94 13.96 15.79
N ALA A 15 -29.32 14.24 17.02
CA ALA A 15 -29.65 13.21 18.01
C ALA A 15 -30.72 12.27 17.47
N VAL A 16 -30.48 10.98 17.64
CA VAL A 16 -31.46 9.92 17.43
C VAL A 16 -32.71 10.19 18.29
N ILE A 17 -33.75 10.75 17.69
CA ILE A 17 -35.08 10.85 18.35
C ILE A 17 -36.05 10.04 17.51
N ARG A 18 -36.67 9.05 18.18
CA ARG A 18 -37.74 8.25 17.60
C ARG A 18 -38.92 9.13 17.16
N GLY A 19 -39.33 8.98 15.92
CA GLY A 19 -40.69 9.25 15.45
C GLY A 19 -41.09 10.71 15.32
N GLN A 20 -40.52 11.46 14.36
CA GLN A 20 -41.17 12.57 13.66
C GLN A 20 -40.50 12.76 12.29
N ASP A 21 -41.33 13.03 11.31
CA ASP A 21 -40.99 13.25 9.90
C ASP A 21 -40.12 14.50 9.75
N ASP A 22 -38.79 14.29 9.76
CA ASP A 22 -37.81 15.33 9.49
C ASP A 22 -36.68 14.73 8.65
N SER A 23 -36.69 14.99 7.37
CA SER A 23 -35.75 14.49 6.35
C SER A 23 -34.27 14.81 6.62
N THR A 24 -33.98 15.49 7.75
CA THR A 24 -32.62 15.87 8.18
C THR A 24 -32.06 14.96 9.28
N ARG A 25 -32.85 14.01 9.81
CA ARG A 25 -32.40 13.13 10.90
C ARG A 25 -31.73 11.87 10.37
N ALA A 26 -30.60 11.50 10.99
CA ALA A 26 -29.93 10.25 10.67
C ALA A 26 -30.74 9.04 11.16
N VAL A 27 -30.93 8.07 10.27
CA VAL A 27 -31.55 6.78 10.60
C VAL A 27 -30.47 5.85 11.16
N GLU A 28 -30.79 5.10 12.22
CA GLU A 28 -29.89 4.05 12.70
C GLU A 28 -29.87 2.90 11.68
N TRP A 29 -28.66 2.47 11.28
CA TRP A 29 -28.46 1.44 10.24
C TRP A 29 -29.23 0.13 10.51
N GLY A 30 -29.45 -0.21 11.79
CA GLY A 30 -30.20 -1.41 12.18
C GLY A 30 -31.68 -1.42 11.74
N TYR A 31 -32.24 -0.28 11.33
CA TYR A 31 -33.60 -0.18 10.78
C TYR A 31 -33.65 -0.31 9.26
N LEU A 32 -32.52 -0.50 8.59
CA LEU A 32 -32.46 -0.67 7.14
C LEU A 32 -32.33 -2.15 6.77
N ASP A 33 -33.19 -2.61 5.89
CA ASP A 33 -33.04 -3.89 5.22
C ASP A 33 -32.05 -3.78 4.08
N SER A 34 -31.40 -4.87 3.70
CA SER A 34 -30.47 -4.88 2.57
C SER A 34 -30.71 -6.04 1.62
N LEU A 35 -30.76 -5.74 0.33
CA LEU A 35 -30.86 -6.72 -0.76
C LEU A 35 -29.86 -6.37 -1.85
N ALA A 36 -28.97 -7.31 -2.18
CA ALA A 36 -27.95 -7.16 -3.23
C ALA A 36 -27.07 -5.89 -3.09
N GLY A 37 -26.78 -5.45 -1.84
CA GLY A 37 -25.97 -4.27 -1.55
C GLY A 37 -26.72 -2.93 -1.63
N VAL A 38 -28.02 -2.96 -1.87
CA VAL A 38 -28.90 -1.79 -1.78
C VAL A 38 -29.62 -1.82 -0.44
N TYR A 39 -29.71 -0.67 0.25
CA TYR A 39 -30.35 -0.51 1.54
C TYR A 39 -31.74 0.11 1.41
N TYR A 40 -32.72 -0.42 2.11
CA TYR A 40 -34.13 -0.07 2.03
C TYR A 40 -34.66 0.35 3.41
N TYR A 41 -35.59 1.28 3.40
CA TYR A 41 -36.44 1.64 4.53
C TYR A 41 -37.90 1.52 4.09
N ASP A 42 -38.67 0.66 4.77
CA ASP A 42 -40.05 0.34 4.37
C ASP A 42 -40.21 -0.04 2.88
N ASP A 43 -39.34 -0.96 2.40
CA ASP A 43 -39.30 -1.46 1.01
C ASP A 43 -38.93 -0.40 -0.07
N ILE A 44 -38.55 0.81 0.35
CA ILE A 44 -38.12 1.88 -0.56
C ILE A 44 -36.59 2.04 -0.44
N PRO A 45 -35.85 2.15 -1.58
CA PRO A 45 -34.41 2.46 -1.52
C PRO A 45 -34.15 3.72 -0.69
N PHE A 46 -33.36 3.59 0.37
CA PHE A 46 -33.18 4.64 1.35
C PHE A 46 -32.30 5.78 0.80
N THR A 47 -32.77 7.02 0.95
CA THR A 47 -31.97 8.23 0.69
C THR A 47 -31.97 9.09 1.95
N GLY A 48 -30.77 9.37 2.49
CA GLY A 48 -30.61 10.22 3.66
C GLY A 48 -29.42 9.82 4.54
N PRO A 49 -29.21 10.57 5.63
CA PRO A 49 -28.15 10.32 6.57
C PRO A 49 -28.41 9.08 7.40
N VAL A 50 -27.31 8.34 7.71
CA VAL A 50 -27.35 7.11 8.49
C VAL A 50 -26.24 7.08 9.52
N VAL A 51 -26.51 6.44 10.65
CA VAL A 51 -25.53 6.17 11.69
C VAL A 51 -25.54 4.69 12.05
N LYS A 52 -24.38 4.16 12.45
CA LYS A 52 -24.21 2.80 12.95
C LYS A 52 -23.30 2.80 14.16
N GLN A 53 -23.80 2.27 15.28
CA GLN A 53 -22.95 2.02 16.43
C GLN A 53 -22.02 0.82 16.14
N LEU A 54 -20.75 0.97 16.41
CA LEU A 54 -19.69 -0.04 16.31
C LEU A 54 -19.05 -0.23 17.69
N ASP A 55 -18.38 -1.35 17.90
CA ASP A 55 -17.63 -1.60 19.14
C ASP A 55 -16.51 -0.55 19.34
N ILE A 56 -15.93 -0.08 18.24
CA ILE A 56 -14.85 0.94 18.22
C ILE A 56 -15.37 2.38 18.27
N GLY A 57 -16.71 2.62 18.19
CA GLY A 57 -17.31 3.95 18.17
C GLY A 57 -18.48 4.09 17.21
N LEU A 58 -18.56 5.16 16.42
CA LEU A 58 -19.69 5.50 15.57
C LEU A 58 -19.28 5.62 14.10
N MET A 59 -20.01 4.95 13.20
CA MET A 59 -19.94 5.22 11.76
C MET A 59 -21.10 6.12 11.33
N ALA A 60 -20.84 7.12 10.50
CA ALA A 60 -21.86 8.01 9.95
C ALA A 60 -21.59 8.29 8.48
N GLY A 61 -22.66 8.47 7.71
CA GLY A 61 -22.62 8.81 6.29
C GLY A 61 -24.01 9.01 5.73
N GLU A 62 -24.14 8.94 4.43
CA GLU A 62 -25.43 9.02 3.77
C GLU A 62 -25.57 7.96 2.67
N PHE A 63 -26.81 7.55 2.45
CA PHE A 63 -27.21 6.78 1.29
C PHE A 63 -27.95 7.67 0.30
N LYS A 64 -27.80 7.35 -0.97
CA LYS A 64 -28.63 7.84 -2.06
C LYS A 64 -29.15 6.65 -2.85
N ASP A 65 -30.47 6.53 -2.93
CA ASP A 65 -31.14 5.39 -3.58
C ASP A 65 -30.64 4.02 -3.05
N GLY A 66 -30.45 3.92 -1.72
CA GLY A 66 -29.98 2.73 -1.03
C GLY A 66 -28.47 2.46 -1.17
N ILE A 67 -27.70 3.33 -1.80
CA ILE A 67 -26.27 3.13 -2.09
C ILE A 67 -25.43 4.20 -1.37
N LYS A 68 -24.28 3.82 -0.81
CA LYS A 68 -23.35 4.76 -0.16
C LYS A 68 -23.00 5.93 -1.09
N HIS A 69 -23.19 7.16 -0.59
CA HIS A 69 -22.90 8.39 -1.31
C HIS A 69 -22.33 9.44 -0.37
N GLY A 70 -21.60 10.43 -0.91
CA GLY A 70 -21.10 11.57 -0.14
C GLY A 70 -20.02 11.19 0.88
N LEU A 71 -19.96 11.98 1.96
CA LEU A 71 -18.96 11.82 3.02
C LEU A 71 -19.35 10.73 3.99
N TRP A 72 -18.40 9.81 4.24
CA TRP A 72 -18.47 8.79 5.27
C TRP A 72 -17.35 8.95 6.27
N GLN A 73 -17.65 8.76 7.55
CA GLN A 73 -16.66 8.84 8.61
C GLN A 73 -16.91 7.78 9.67
N THR A 74 -15.84 7.30 10.27
CA THR A 74 -15.87 6.46 11.46
C THR A 74 -15.16 7.21 12.58
N LEU A 75 -15.82 7.33 13.71
CA LEU A 75 -15.32 7.95 14.93
C LEU A 75 -15.02 6.87 15.95
N ASN A 76 -14.00 7.06 16.77
CA ASN A 76 -13.74 6.22 17.92
C ASN A 76 -14.70 6.54 19.09
N GLN A 77 -14.56 5.82 20.23
CA GLN A 77 -15.44 5.99 21.40
C GLN A 77 -15.41 7.39 22.03
N ILE A 78 -14.33 8.17 21.81
CA ILE A 78 -14.21 9.54 22.32
C ILE A 78 -14.59 10.60 21.27
N GLY A 79 -15.06 10.17 20.08
CA GLY A 79 -15.55 11.04 19.01
C GLY A 79 -14.48 11.52 18.04
N ASP A 80 -13.25 11.03 18.11
CA ASP A 80 -12.21 11.36 17.15
C ASP A 80 -12.37 10.53 15.87
N PRO A 81 -12.24 11.13 14.67
CA PRO A 81 -12.32 10.38 13.42
C PRO A 81 -11.11 9.46 13.25
N ILE A 82 -11.38 8.19 12.98
CA ILE A 82 -10.40 7.16 12.60
C ILE A 82 -10.47 6.81 11.12
N MET A 83 -11.53 7.22 10.43
CA MET A 83 -11.64 7.16 8.96
C MET A 83 -12.51 8.31 8.47
N ILE A 84 -12.08 8.95 7.38
CA ILE A 84 -12.88 9.92 6.60
C ILE A 84 -12.68 9.59 5.14
N GLY A 85 -13.77 9.50 4.37
CA GLY A 85 -13.70 9.25 2.93
C GLY A 85 -15.00 9.56 2.21
N HIS A 86 -14.91 9.72 0.91
CA HIS A 86 -16.07 9.97 0.06
C HIS A 86 -16.43 8.74 -0.75
N PHE A 87 -17.72 8.54 -0.97
CA PHE A 87 -18.27 7.51 -1.84
C PHE A 87 -19.13 8.12 -2.93
N ASP A 88 -19.07 7.55 -4.11
CA ASP A 88 -19.97 7.82 -5.21
C ASP A 88 -20.50 6.50 -5.77
N ASN A 89 -21.83 6.33 -5.77
CA ASN A 89 -22.49 5.11 -6.21
C ASN A 89 -21.91 3.83 -5.56
N GLY A 90 -21.68 3.88 -4.24
CA GLY A 90 -21.17 2.77 -3.43
C GLY A 90 -19.66 2.54 -3.51
N LYS A 91 -18.95 3.24 -4.38
CA LYS A 91 -17.51 3.11 -4.58
C LYS A 91 -16.76 4.26 -3.94
N LYS A 92 -15.57 3.97 -3.44
CA LYS A 92 -14.65 5.02 -2.94
C LYS A 92 -14.32 5.99 -4.07
N HIS A 93 -14.48 7.29 -3.78
CA HIS A 93 -14.20 8.37 -4.73
C HIS A 93 -13.72 9.61 -3.96
N GLY A 94 -12.66 10.29 -4.45
CA GLY A 94 -12.06 11.43 -3.76
C GLY A 94 -11.11 11.05 -2.63
N ASP A 95 -10.87 11.95 -1.71
CA ASP A 95 -9.87 11.81 -0.67
C ASP A 95 -10.33 10.88 0.45
N PHE A 96 -9.40 10.02 0.90
CA PHE A 96 -9.52 9.13 2.05
C PHE A 96 -8.38 9.38 3.02
N GLU A 97 -8.72 9.49 4.30
CA GLU A 97 -7.77 9.53 5.41
C GLU A 97 -8.17 8.49 6.46
N GLN A 98 -7.18 7.74 6.96
CA GLN A 98 -7.36 6.79 8.07
C GLN A 98 -6.31 7.05 9.14
N TRP A 99 -6.65 6.72 10.38
CA TRP A 99 -5.78 6.85 11.54
C TRP A 99 -5.83 5.57 12.36
N TYR A 100 -4.69 5.22 12.93
CA TYR A 100 -4.63 4.22 13.99
C TYR A 100 -5.36 4.75 15.23
N ASP A 101 -6.06 3.86 15.91
CA ASP A 101 -6.78 4.14 17.16
C ASP A 101 -6.14 3.33 18.29
N ASP A 102 -5.03 3.83 18.83
CA ASP A 102 -4.31 3.24 19.95
C ASP A 102 -4.74 3.82 21.31
N GLY A 103 -5.77 4.68 21.31
CA GLY A 103 -6.33 5.33 22.50
C GLY A 103 -5.45 6.41 23.13
N ALA A 104 -4.18 6.54 22.79
CA ALA A 104 -3.24 7.47 23.38
C ALA A 104 -2.67 8.48 22.38
N SER A 105 -2.43 8.08 21.16
CA SER A 105 -1.85 8.91 20.11
C SER A 105 -2.58 8.66 18.78
N ARG A 106 -2.88 9.76 18.10
CA ARG A 106 -3.54 9.69 16.80
C ARG A 106 -2.53 9.79 15.68
N HIS A 107 -2.02 8.66 15.25
CA HIS A 107 -1.14 8.58 14.08
C HIS A 107 -1.95 8.33 12.81
N ARG A 108 -1.59 9.00 11.73
CA ARG A 108 -2.15 8.67 10.41
C ARG A 108 -1.72 7.27 10.01
N GLU A 109 -2.66 6.52 9.45
CA GLU A 109 -2.44 5.23 8.82
C GLU A 109 -2.33 5.38 7.31
N LEU A 110 -3.29 6.11 6.69
CA LEU A 110 -3.40 6.25 5.24
C LEU A 110 -3.84 7.66 4.85
N ILE A 111 -3.26 8.18 3.77
CA ILE A 111 -3.83 9.25 2.95
C ILE A 111 -3.75 8.81 1.50
N ALA A 112 -4.90 8.68 0.86
CA ALA A 112 -5.02 8.29 -0.54
C ALA A 112 -6.17 9.02 -1.21
N THR A 113 -6.14 9.09 -2.52
CA THR A 113 -7.27 9.54 -3.34
C THR A 113 -7.75 8.36 -4.17
N PHE A 114 -9.07 8.20 -4.29
CA PHE A 114 -9.70 7.13 -5.05
C PHE A 114 -10.51 7.69 -6.21
N ASP A 115 -10.57 6.94 -7.29
CA ASP A 115 -11.55 7.07 -8.35
C ASP A 115 -12.18 5.70 -8.62
N GLN A 116 -13.46 5.53 -8.26
CA GLN A 116 -14.22 4.30 -8.42
C GLN A 116 -13.48 3.05 -7.87
N ASP A 117 -13.07 3.11 -6.59
CA ASP A 117 -12.30 2.12 -5.84
C ASP A 117 -10.83 1.95 -6.24
N LYS A 118 -10.35 2.65 -7.25
CA LYS A 118 -8.96 2.61 -7.69
C LYS A 118 -8.16 3.76 -7.10
N TYR A 119 -6.94 3.48 -6.65
CA TYR A 119 -6.01 4.54 -6.24
C TYR A 119 -5.67 5.46 -7.41
N VAL A 120 -5.74 6.77 -7.16
CA VAL A 120 -5.29 7.81 -8.08
C VAL A 120 -4.50 8.89 -7.33
N GLY A 121 -3.51 9.49 -7.97
CA GLY A 121 -2.74 10.55 -7.35
C GLY A 121 -1.78 10.06 -6.25
N LYS A 122 -1.62 10.87 -5.22
CA LYS A 122 -0.66 10.62 -4.14
C LYS A 122 -1.17 9.56 -3.18
N TYR A 123 -0.31 8.59 -2.85
CA TYR A 123 -0.53 7.58 -1.84
C TYR A 123 0.52 7.71 -0.74
N ARG A 124 0.10 7.70 0.51
CA ARG A 124 0.97 7.76 1.69
C ARG A 124 0.41 6.88 2.78
N GLU A 125 1.26 6.06 3.34
CA GLU A 125 0.94 5.16 4.43
C GLU A 125 1.98 5.26 5.53
N TRP A 126 1.58 5.01 6.76
CA TRP A 126 2.43 5.06 7.94
C TRP A 126 2.21 3.81 8.78
N TYR A 127 3.20 3.44 9.52
CA TYR A 127 3.12 2.45 10.59
C TYR A 127 2.45 3.06 11.82
N GLU A 128 1.98 2.20 12.72
CA GLU A 128 1.37 2.59 14.00
C GLU A 128 2.31 3.46 14.86
N ASN A 129 3.63 3.25 14.77
CA ASN A 129 4.62 4.11 15.42
C ASN A 129 4.82 5.51 14.78
N GLY A 130 3.96 5.89 13.83
CA GLY A 130 3.94 7.18 13.14
C GLY A 130 5.01 7.37 12.06
N LYS A 131 5.88 6.38 11.82
CA LYS A 131 6.87 6.46 10.73
C LYS A 131 6.23 6.06 9.41
N ARG A 132 6.69 6.67 8.32
CA ARG A 132 6.21 6.31 6.98
C ARG A 132 6.50 4.86 6.66
N SER A 133 5.51 4.15 6.09
CA SER A 133 5.64 2.82 5.50
C SER A 133 5.75 2.90 3.97
N ILE A 134 4.86 3.66 3.30
CA ILE A 134 4.82 3.78 1.84
C ILE A 134 4.67 5.25 1.41
N TRP A 135 5.30 5.58 0.31
CA TRP A 135 5.06 6.77 -0.49
C TRP A 135 5.07 6.42 -1.96
N GLY A 136 3.99 6.74 -2.67
CA GLY A 136 3.84 6.47 -4.09
C GLY A 136 2.89 7.44 -4.78
N PHE A 137 2.73 7.22 -6.06
CA PHE A 137 1.74 7.88 -6.91
C PHE A 137 1.09 6.82 -7.80
N TYR A 138 -0.23 6.91 -7.98
CA TYR A 138 -1.03 5.94 -8.72
C TYR A 138 -1.82 6.60 -9.83
N ILE A 139 -2.00 5.88 -10.93
CA ILE A 139 -2.94 6.21 -12.01
C ILE A 139 -3.74 4.94 -12.28
N ASP A 140 -5.06 5.03 -12.18
CA ASP A 140 -5.98 3.91 -12.42
C ASP A 140 -5.61 2.62 -11.64
N GLY A 141 -5.22 2.79 -10.36
CA GLY A 141 -4.84 1.71 -9.45
C GLY A 141 -3.43 1.14 -9.66
N LYS A 142 -2.64 1.68 -10.61
CA LYS A 142 -1.27 1.21 -10.92
C LYS A 142 -0.25 2.24 -10.46
N GLU A 143 0.88 1.75 -9.92
CA GLU A 143 2.00 2.60 -9.53
C GLU A 143 2.52 3.39 -10.72
N GLN A 144 2.78 4.68 -10.50
CA GLN A 144 3.30 5.59 -11.49
C GLN A 144 4.38 6.50 -10.90
N GLY A 145 5.53 6.57 -11.55
CA GLY A 145 6.63 7.42 -11.12
C GLY A 145 7.39 6.84 -9.92
N ARG A 146 7.84 7.69 -9.03
CA ARG A 146 8.67 7.31 -7.89
C ARG A 146 7.84 6.57 -6.85
N TYR A 147 8.41 5.49 -6.28
CA TYR A 147 7.84 4.69 -5.22
C TYR A 147 8.89 4.38 -4.15
N ILE A 148 8.53 4.50 -2.87
CA ILE A 148 9.45 4.26 -1.75
C ILE A 148 8.69 3.55 -0.64
N GLU A 149 9.31 2.49 -0.10
CA GLU A 149 8.90 1.84 1.14
C GLU A 149 9.97 2.03 2.22
N TRP A 150 9.53 1.97 3.44
CA TRP A 150 10.39 2.00 4.64
C TRP A 150 10.01 0.84 5.54
N TYR A 151 10.95 0.37 6.31
CA TYR A 151 10.73 -0.50 7.44
C TYR A 151 10.17 0.28 8.62
N GLU A 152 9.55 -0.41 9.57
CA GLU A 152 9.02 0.17 10.81
C GLU A 152 10.09 0.90 11.65
N ASN A 153 11.36 0.49 11.55
CA ASN A 153 12.46 1.23 12.15
C ASN A 153 12.79 2.58 11.45
N GLY A 154 12.12 2.91 10.34
CA GLY A 154 12.25 4.13 9.55
C GLY A 154 13.36 4.10 8.50
N LYS A 155 14.10 3.00 8.38
CA LYS A 155 15.08 2.84 7.29
C LYS A 155 14.36 2.45 6.00
N LYS A 156 14.91 2.88 4.85
CA LYS A 156 14.34 2.49 3.55
C LYS A 156 14.37 0.98 3.38
N ALA A 157 13.26 0.43 2.87
CA ALA A 157 13.12 -0.95 2.44
C ALA A 157 13.26 -1.06 0.92
N LEU A 158 12.55 -0.21 0.18
CA LEU A 158 12.52 -0.20 -1.29
C LEU A 158 12.55 1.22 -1.86
N LYS A 159 13.16 1.38 -3.02
CA LYS A 159 13.05 2.57 -3.86
C LYS A 159 13.09 2.17 -5.33
N ALA A 160 12.02 2.48 -6.05
CA ALA A 160 11.87 2.22 -7.47
C ALA A 160 11.21 3.40 -8.20
N LYS A 161 11.14 3.28 -9.50
CA LYS A 161 10.25 4.04 -10.37
C LYS A 161 9.39 3.03 -11.14
N PHE A 162 8.10 3.34 -11.27
CA PHE A 162 7.14 2.52 -12.01
C PHE A 162 6.55 3.31 -13.17
N ILE A 163 6.15 2.62 -14.21
CA ILE A 163 5.34 3.09 -15.32
C ILE A 163 4.21 2.08 -15.52
N ASN A 164 2.98 2.50 -15.30
CA ASN A 164 1.79 1.65 -15.41
C ASN A 164 1.86 0.35 -14.58
N GLY A 165 2.45 0.42 -13.36
CA GLY A 165 2.61 -0.73 -12.46
C GLY A 165 3.86 -1.57 -12.73
N GLU A 166 4.60 -1.31 -13.81
CA GLU A 166 5.83 -2.05 -14.15
C GLU A 166 7.07 -1.24 -13.75
N PRO A 167 8.10 -1.88 -13.17
CA PRO A 167 9.32 -1.17 -12.79
C PRO A 167 10.09 -0.65 -14.02
N ASP A 168 10.59 0.60 -13.93
CA ASP A 168 11.40 1.26 -14.94
C ASP A 168 12.61 1.97 -14.32
N GLY A 169 13.81 1.69 -14.81
CA GLY A 169 15.05 2.23 -14.30
C GLY A 169 15.61 1.44 -13.11
N TRP A 170 16.10 2.13 -12.10
CA TRP A 170 16.73 1.49 -10.95
C TRP A 170 15.71 1.06 -9.91
N TYR A 171 15.68 -0.25 -9.58
CA TYR A 171 15.01 -0.87 -8.47
C TYR A 171 16.03 -1.22 -7.39
N ARG A 172 15.81 -0.82 -6.13
CA ARG A 172 16.76 -0.97 -5.04
C ARG A 172 16.03 -1.37 -3.76
N GLU A 173 16.59 -2.36 -3.08
CA GLU A 173 16.14 -2.78 -1.75
C GLU A 173 17.27 -2.67 -0.74
N TRP A 174 16.89 -2.59 0.51
CA TRP A 174 17.78 -2.55 1.66
C TRP A 174 17.32 -3.56 2.71
N HIS A 175 18.24 -4.09 3.45
CA HIS A 175 17.96 -4.87 4.66
C HIS A 175 17.46 -3.96 5.80
N PRO A 176 16.75 -4.51 6.84
CA PRO A 176 16.31 -3.73 8.00
C PRO A 176 17.44 -3.01 8.76
N ASN A 177 18.67 -3.48 8.63
CA ASN A 177 19.84 -2.80 9.19
C ASN A 177 20.29 -1.57 8.36
N GLY A 178 19.67 -1.33 7.18
CA GLY A 178 19.94 -0.21 6.26
C GLY A 178 21.04 -0.47 5.24
N LYS A 179 21.68 -1.65 5.25
CA LYS A 179 22.62 -2.05 4.20
C LYS A 179 21.86 -2.46 2.95
N ARG A 180 22.47 -2.30 1.78
CA ARG A 180 21.86 -2.72 0.51
C ARG A 180 21.57 -4.22 0.53
N ALA A 181 20.39 -4.59 0.00
CA ALA A 181 19.98 -5.98 -0.23
C ALA A 181 20.00 -6.30 -1.72
N LEU A 182 19.40 -5.43 -2.55
CA LEU A 182 19.23 -5.68 -3.97
C LEU A 182 19.41 -4.39 -4.79
N LYS A 183 19.97 -4.51 -5.99
CA LYS A 183 19.99 -3.47 -7.01
C LYS A 183 19.83 -4.10 -8.38
N ILE A 184 18.75 -3.74 -9.06
CA ILE A 184 18.42 -4.20 -10.41
C ILE A 184 18.17 -2.99 -11.28
N LYS A 185 18.45 -3.10 -12.57
CA LYS A 185 18.03 -2.14 -13.58
C LYS A 185 16.93 -2.77 -14.44
N TYR A 186 15.78 -2.10 -14.50
CA TYR A 186 14.66 -2.46 -15.36
C TYR A 186 14.56 -1.55 -16.56
N LYS A 187 13.99 -2.06 -17.63
CA LYS A 187 13.55 -1.33 -18.81
C LYS A 187 12.29 -1.99 -19.33
N ASP A 188 11.21 -1.21 -19.47
CA ASP A 188 9.91 -1.69 -19.96
C ASP A 188 9.41 -2.94 -19.20
N GLY A 189 9.53 -2.95 -17.87
CA GLY A 189 9.11 -4.05 -16.97
C GLY A 189 10.07 -5.24 -16.89
N TYR A 190 11.09 -5.33 -17.75
CA TYR A 190 12.04 -6.43 -17.77
C TYR A 190 13.40 -6.03 -17.16
N GLU A 191 14.07 -6.97 -16.48
CA GLU A 191 15.45 -6.78 -16.05
C GLU A 191 16.34 -6.50 -17.25
N ASN A 192 17.04 -5.37 -17.21
CA ASN A 192 17.90 -4.94 -18.33
C ASN A 192 19.12 -4.20 -17.80
N GLY A 193 20.17 -4.94 -17.52
CA GLY A 193 21.41 -4.44 -16.94
C GLY A 193 21.84 -5.23 -15.72
N PRO A 194 22.61 -4.61 -14.81
CA PRO A 194 23.16 -5.31 -13.66
C PRO A 194 22.10 -5.68 -12.63
N TRP A 195 22.17 -6.94 -12.15
CA TRP A 195 21.55 -7.46 -10.95
C TRP A 195 22.63 -7.70 -9.91
N ILE A 196 22.53 -7.06 -8.76
CA ILE A 196 23.49 -7.20 -7.69
C ILE A 196 22.73 -7.41 -6.37
N GLN A 197 23.07 -8.46 -5.65
CA GLN A 197 22.50 -8.82 -4.36
C GLN A 197 23.59 -8.81 -3.29
N TRP A 198 23.21 -8.47 -2.06
CA TRP A 198 24.09 -8.40 -0.90
C TRP A 198 23.47 -9.09 0.30
N TYR A 199 24.32 -9.74 1.07
CA TYR A 199 23.99 -10.23 2.40
C TYR A 199 23.69 -9.07 3.37
N SER A 200 23.01 -9.38 4.47
CA SER A 200 22.73 -8.41 5.53
C SER A 200 23.98 -7.84 6.22
N ASN A 201 25.13 -8.56 6.13
CA ASN A 201 26.42 -8.02 6.57
C ASN A 201 27.00 -6.95 5.61
N GLY A 202 26.39 -6.75 4.41
CA GLY A 202 26.76 -5.78 3.39
C GLY A 202 27.77 -6.29 2.36
N ARG A 203 28.21 -7.54 2.45
CA ARG A 203 29.05 -8.17 1.43
C ARG A 203 28.20 -8.63 0.26
N ARG A 204 28.79 -8.67 -0.93
CA ARG A 204 28.08 -9.15 -2.12
C ARG A 204 27.76 -10.63 -1.97
N GLU A 205 26.55 -11.00 -2.37
CA GLU A 205 26.09 -12.38 -2.50
C GLU A 205 26.11 -12.82 -3.95
N MET A 206 25.62 -11.98 -4.86
CA MET A 206 25.51 -12.29 -6.27
C MET A 206 25.71 -11.05 -7.14
N LYS A 207 26.28 -11.24 -8.33
CA LYS A 207 26.31 -10.27 -9.41
C LYS A 207 26.19 -10.95 -10.77
N MET A 208 25.23 -10.53 -11.57
CA MET A 208 25.08 -10.94 -12.96
C MET A 208 24.48 -9.78 -13.79
N ASN A 209 24.35 -9.97 -15.09
CA ASN A 209 23.66 -9.05 -15.98
C ASN A 209 22.45 -9.72 -16.63
N TYR A 210 21.44 -8.92 -16.92
CA TYR A 210 20.24 -9.30 -17.64
C TYR A 210 20.09 -8.48 -18.92
N VAL A 211 19.49 -9.09 -19.93
CA VAL A 211 19.07 -8.43 -21.17
C VAL A 211 17.65 -8.89 -21.47
N ASN A 212 16.68 -7.98 -21.38
CA ASN A 212 15.25 -8.26 -21.61
C ASN A 212 14.75 -9.47 -20.79
N GLY A 213 15.00 -9.46 -19.47
CA GLY A 213 14.57 -10.51 -18.54
C GLY A 213 15.44 -11.78 -18.55
N VAL A 214 16.38 -11.89 -19.46
CA VAL A 214 17.22 -13.09 -19.60
C VAL A 214 18.62 -12.85 -19.03
N PRO A 215 19.10 -13.69 -18.08
CA PRO A 215 20.46 -13.55 -17.57
C PRO A 215 21.49 -13.83 -18.66
N ARG A 216 22.51 -12.97 -18.77
CA ARG A 216 23.54 -13.08 -19.80
C ARG A 216 24.90 -12.61 -19.32
N GLY A 217 25.95 -13.30 -19.77
CA GLY A 217 27.34 -12.94 -19.51
C GLY A 217 27.87 -13.49 -18.19
N ARG A 218 28.85 -12.82 -17.59
CA ARG A 218 29.50 -13.32 -16.37
C ARG A 218 28.60 -13.21 -15.17
N ALA A 219 28.38 -14.35 -14.46
CA ALA A 219 27.78 -14.42 -13.13
C ALA A 219 28.84 -14.73 -12.08
N ARG A 220 28.71 -14.13 -10.91
CA ARG A 220 29.58 -14.38 -9.74
C ARG A 220 28.74 -14.49 -8.49
N PHE A 221 29.13 -15.42 -7.63
CA PHE A 221 28.52 -15.70 -6.34
C PHE A 221 29.59 -15.68 -5.25
N TRP A 222 29.24 -15.20 -4.08
CA TRP A 222 30.15 -15.12 -2.94
C TRP A 222 29.51 -15.72 -1.70
N PHE A 223 30.33 -16.20 -0.78
CA PHE A 223 29.91 -16.57 0.57
C PHE A 223 29.73 -15.33 1.46
N PRO A 224 29.05 -15.47 2.62
CA PRO A 224 28.86 -14.35 3.55
C PRO A 224 30.17 -13.76 4.11
N ASP A 225 31.27 -14.52 4.12
CA ASP A 225 32.61 -14.05 4.49
C ASP A 225 33.28 -13.22 3.38
N GLY A 226 32.68 -13.19 2.16
CA GLY A 226 33.15 -12.47 0.99
C GLY A 226 34.09 -13.29 0.09
N SER A 227 34.41 -14.53 0.42
CA SER A 227 35.13 -15.45 -0.45
C SER A 227 34.30 -15.81 -1.67
N LEU A 228 34.94 -16.11 -2.79
CA LEU A 228 34.25 -16.46 -4.04
C LEU A 228 33.65 -17.88 -3.91
N ARG A 229 32.34 -17.99 -4.03
CA ARG A 229 31.61 -19.25 -4.07
C ARG A 229 31.61 -19.88 -5.46
N GLY A 230 31.56 -19.04 -6.49
CA GLY A 230 31.57 -19.52 -7.86
C GLY A 230 31.45 -18.40 -8.88
N GLU A 231 31.91 -18.68 -10.08
CA GLU A 231 31.70 -17.80 -11.24
C GLU A 231 31.58 -18.62 -12.54
N GLY A 232 30.92 -18.04 -13.50
CA GLY A 232 30.76 -18.66 -14.82
C GLY A 232 30.12 -17.71 -15.81
N ILE A 233 29.86 -18.22 -17.01
CA ILE A 233 29.19 -17.49 -18.09
C ILE A 233 27.80 -18.09 -18.28
N VAL A 234 26.79 -17.25 -18.27
CA VAL A 234 25.39 -17.62 -18.58
C VAL A 234 25.09 -17.21 -20.02
N ARG A 235 24.55 -18.13 -20.81
CA ARG A 235 24.07 -17.89 -22.17
C ARG A 235 22.67 -18.49 -22.31
N ASN A 236 21.68 -17.65 -22.63
CA ASN A 236 20.30 -18.09 -22.88
C ASN A 236 19.72 -19.00 -21.78
N GLU A 237 19.78 -18.53 -20.53
CA GLU A 237 19.25 -19.23 -19.33
C GLU A 237 19.98 -20.54 -18.96
N VAL A 238 20.84 -21.04 -19.80
CA VAL A 238 21.64 -22.25 -19.54
C VAL A 238 23.07 -21.82 -19.17
N PRO A 239 23.67 -22.43 -18.13
CA PRO A 239 25.09 -22.23 -17.86
C PRO A 239 25.91 -22.60 -19.11
N GLY A 240 26.49 -21.61 -19.77
CA GLY A 240 27.47 -21.84 -20.83
C GLY A 240 28.79 -22.27 -20.19
N GLY A 241 29.46 -23.29 -20.72
CA GLY A 241 30.64 -23.91 -20.13
C GLY A 241 31.64 -23.00 -19.42
N GLY A 242 32.45 -23.56 -18.56
CA GLY A 242 33.45 -22.83 -17.79
C GLY A 242 32.97 -22.32 -16.41
N TRP A 243 31.96 -22.96 -15.82
CA TRP A 243 31.58 -22.69 -14.44
C TRP A 243 32.65 -23.18 -13.47
N ILE A 244 33.11 -22.32 -12.62
CA ILE A 244 33.98 -22.60 -11.51
C ILE A 244 33.14 -22.47 -10.24
N LEU A 245 32.92 -23.58 -9.55
CA LEU A 245 32.35 -23.60 -8.20
C LEU A 245 33.48 -23.78 -7.17
N MET A 246 33.34 -23.16 -6.04
CA MET A 246 34.22 -23.28 -4.88
C MET A 246 33.41 -23.89 -3.75
N ASP A 247 33.92 -24.88 -3.07
CA ASP A 247 33.33 -25.34 -1.80
C ASP A 247 33.69 -24.39 -0.65
N ALA A 248 33.20 -24.70 0.56
CA ALA A 248 33.46 -23.88 1.73
C ALA A 248 34.95 -23.88 2.14
N GLU A 249 35.69 -24.91 1.76
CA GLU A 249 37.13 -25.07 1.99
C GLU A 249 38.00 -24.41 0.92
N GLY A 250 37.37 -23.82 -0.14
CA GLY A 250 38.06 -23.14 -1.23
C GLY A 250 38.57 -24.01 -2.36
N ASN A 251 38.18 -25.30 -2.41
CA ASN A 251 38.54 -26.19 -3.50
C ASN A 251 37.73 -25.89 -4.75
N LYS A 252 38.39 -25.88 -5.92
CA LYS A 252 37.78 -25.59 -7.20
C LYS A 252 37.22 -26.81 -7.89
N LYS A 253 35.98 -26.71 -8.38
CA LYS A 253 35.39 -27.67 -9.31
C LYS A 253 34.98 -26.95 -10.60
N VAL A 254 35.54 -27.37 -11.72
CA VAL A 254 35.28 -26.82 -13.04
C VAL A 254 34.24 -27.67 -13.75
N TYR A 255 33.13 -27.05 -14.18
CA TYR A 255 32.10 -27.66 -15.01
C TYR A 255 32.26 -27.13 -16.44
N LYS A 256 32.51 -28.01 -17.37
CA LYS A 256 32.59 -27.69 -18.81
C LYS A 256 31.24 -27.74 -19.46
#